data_e37003258ac67d55b4c52d33c8d800e5
#
_entry.id   e37003258ac67d55b4c52d33c8d800e5
#
_cell.length_a   1.000
_cell.length_b   1.000
_cell.length_c   1.000
_cell.angle_alpha   90.00
_cell.angle_beta   90.00
_cell.angle_gamma   90.00
#
_symmetry.space_group_name_H-M   'P 1'
#
loop_
_entity.id
_entity.type
_entity.pdbx_description
1 polymer ?
#
loop_
_entity_poly.entity_id
_entity_poly.type
_entity_poly.pdbx_seq_one_letter_code
_entity_poly.pdbx_strand_id
1 'polypeptide(L)'
;VNADSAIEYWENVDDVKQILLYMESIADPKRFRTLASRTTKKKPILALKAGRSAAGASAASSHTGSLAGADKAADALLKQSGVIREFSLQDLFNTAKVFSHCPIPKGNRVAIVTNSGGPGIMATDAVCEHGMEMAPLSDQPKEALRSFLPAAASVKNPVDMIASAPLEHYKKTLETVLADDGVDMVVVIYLPFLGLKDIDVAKAVMEIRAAHPDKPIVGVFMTKNEFFAHLSETQVNVPFFMFAEQAVEGLARLNQQRLWRKRTDTPAPRYSVDTEAVEAVFKQAAADNREQLTTGESLQVLTAYGIRVCRDGEAKDADEAVALADKIGYPVVMKLNSKKI
;
A
#
# COMPACT_ATOMS: atom_id res chain seq x y z
N VAL A 1 -16.45 -20.53 0.36
CA VAL A 1 -16.64 -19.17 -0.19
C VAL A 1 -15.28 -18.66 -0.61
N ASN A 2 -15.10 -18.27 -1.87
CA ASN A 2 -13.85 -17.67 -2.33
C ASN A 2 -13.88 -16.14 -2.18
N ALA A 3 -12.72 -15.50 -2.32
CA ALA A 3 -12.59 -14.05 -2.14
C ALA A 3 -13.49 -13.26 -3.11
N ASP A 4 -13.63 -13.73 -4.35
CA ASP A 4 -14.44 -13.07 -5.38
C ASP A 4 -15.89 -12.98 -4.98
N SER A 5 -16.48 -14.10 -4.51
CA SER A 5 -17.87 -14.14 -4.06
C SER A 5 -18.12 -13.25 -2.84
N ALA A 6 -17.13 -13.17 -1.92
CA ALA A 6 -17.21 -12.29 -0.77
C ALA A 6 -17.19 -10.81 -1.19
N ILE A 7 -16.29 -10.41 -2.11
CA ILE A 7 -16.23 -9.05 -2.62
C ILE A 7 -17.53 -8.68 -3.34
N GLU A 8 -18.03 -9.55 -4.21
CA GLU A 8 -19.25 -9.33 -4.99
C GLU A 8 -20.48 -9.14 -4.07
N TYR A 9 -20.59 -9.95 -3.02
CA TYR A 9 -21.67 -9.84 -2.04
C TYR A 9 -21.59 -8.53 -1.26
N TRP A 10 -20.41 -8.17 -0.73
CA TRP A 10 -20.25 -7.00 0.14
C TRP A 10 -20.09 -5.67 -0.60
N GLU A 11 -19.83 -5.69 -1.91
CA GLU A 11 -19.65 -4.46 -2.68
C GLU A 11 -20.81 -3.48 -2.52
N ASN A 12 -22.04 -3.99 -2.50
CA ASN A 12 -23.26 -3.19 -2.49
C ASN A 12 -23.99 -3.20 -1.13
N VAL A 13 -23.37 -3.73 -0.07
CA VAL A 13 -23.93 -3.69 1.28
C VAL A 13 -23.45 -2.41 1.98
N ASP A 14 -24.35 -1.46 2.20
CA ASP A 14 -24.02 -0.12 2.70
C ASP A 14 -23.43 -0.12 4.11
N ASP A 15 -23.82 -1.06 4.96
CA ASP A 15 -23.30 -1.20 6.32
C ASP A 15 -21.85 -1.70 6.35
N VAL A 16 -21.37 -2.38 5.28
CA VAL A 16 -19.98 -2.80 5.14
C VAL A 16 -19.15 -1.62 4.64
N LYS A 17 -18.33 -1.05 5.53
CA LYS A 17 -17.48 0.11 5.21
C LYS A 17 -16.12 -0.27 4.67
N GLN A 18 -15.64 -1.47 4.98
CA GLN A 18 -14.37 -2.03 4.51
C GLN A 18 -14.46 -3.56 4.44
N ILE A 19 -13.62 -4.18 3.62
CA ILE A 19 -13.56 -5.64 3.45
C ILE A 19 -12.17 -6.11 3.85
N LEU A 20 -12.10 -7.07 4.78
CA LEU A 20 -10.86 -7.71 5.20
C LEU A 20 -10.82 -9.12 4.63
N LEU A 21 -9.74 -9.46 3.93
CA LEU A 21 -9.53 -10.76 3.32
C LEU A 21 -8.29 -11.44 3.89
N TYR A 22 -8.47 -12.62 4.45
CA TYR A 22 -7.40 -13.59 4.63
C TYR A 22 -7.52 -14.64 3.54
N MET A 23 -6.47 -14.81 2.72
CA MET A 23 -6.52 -15.74 1.60
C MET A 23 -5.20 -16.48 1.41
N GLU A 24 -5.28 -17.73 0.96
CA GLU A 24 -4.13 -18.57 0.64
C GLU A 24 -3.88 -18.63 -0.87
N SER A 25 -4.94 -18.49 -1.67
CA SER A 25 -4.89 -18.48 -3.14
C SER A 25 -5.94 -17.55 -3.72
N ILE A 26 -5.78 -17.21 -4.98
CA ILE A 26 -6.76 -16.46 -5.79
C ILE A 26 -7.17 -17.38 -6.95
N ALA A 27 -8.38 -17.89 -6.89
CA ALA A 27 -8.87 -18.91 -7.81
C ALA A 27 -9.05 -18.39 -9.24
N ASP A 28 -9.65 -17.22 -9.40
CA ASP A 28 -9.82 -16.54 -10.68
C ASP A 28 -9.23 -15.11 -10.63
N PRO A 29 -7.95 -14.94 -11.03
CA PRO A 29 -7.29 -13.63 -10.99
C PRO A 29 -7.96 -12.57 -11.86
N LYS A 30 -8.58 -12.95 -12.99
CA LYS A 30 -9.24 -12.01 -13.89
C LYS A 30 -10.53 -11.48 -13.27
N ARG A 31 -11.36 -12.37 -12.73
CA ARG A 31 -12.60 -12.00 -12.02
C ARG A 31 -12.29 -11.20 -10.77
N PHE A 32 -11.32 -11.65 -9.96
CA PHE A 32 -10.84 -10.92 -8.77
C PHE A 32 -10.44 -9.51 -9.12
N ARG A 33 -9.59 -9.32 -10.14
CA ARG A 33 -9.15 -7.99 -10.59
C ARG A 33 -10.34 -7.10 -10.95
N THR A 34 -11.28 -7.60 -11.71
CA THR A 34 -12.45 -6.83 -12.16
C THR A 34 -13.29 -6.36 -10.98
N LEU A 35 -13.63 -7.29 -10.08
CA LEU A 35 -14.45 -6.99 -8.90
C LEU A 35 -13.71 -6.07 -7.92
N ALA A 36 -12.48 -6.41 -7.55
CA ALA A 36 -11.70 -5.65 -6.58
C ALA A 36 -11.40 -4.23 -7.07
N SER A 37 -11.00 -4.04 -8.35
CA SER A 37 -10.74 -2.70 -8.90
C SER A 37 -11.96 -1.77 -8.83
N ARG A 38 -13.15 -2.31 -9.06
CA ARG A 38 -14.40 -1.57 -8.97
C ARG A 38 -14.77 -1.27 -7.51
N THR A 39 -14.68 -2.28 -6.65
CA THR A 39 -15.04 -2.16 -5.23
C THR A 39 -14.11 -1.23 -4.48
N THR A 40 -12.79 -1.28 -4.74
CA THR A 40 -11.80 -0.44 -4.06
C THR A 40 -11.94 1.05 -4.36
N LYS A 41 -12.64 1.44 -5.42
CA LYS A 41 -13.02 2.84 -5.65
C LYS A 41 -14.08 3.34 -4.66
N LYS A 42 -14.92 2.44 -4.15
CA LYS A 42 -16.02 2.75 -3.22
C LYS A 42 -15.59 2.53 -1.77
N LYS A 43 -15.11 1.36 -1.45
CA LYS A 43 -14.71 0.94 -0.09
C LYS A 43 -13.37 0.20 -0.11
N PRO A 44 -12.51 0.39 0.91
CA PRO A 44 -11.20 -0.26 0.97
C PRO A 44 -11.35 -1.78 1.09
N ILE A 45 -10.43 -2.49 0.40
CA ILE A 45 -10.20 -3.92 0.60
C ILE A 45 -8.80 -4.06 1.16
N LEU A 46 -8.69 -4.65 2.34
CA LEU A 46 -7.45 -4.98 3.02
C LEU A 46 -7.21 -6.47 2.89
N ALA A 47 -6.03 -6.90 2.48
CA ALA A 47 -5.79 -8.31 2.23
C ALA A 47 -4.47 -8.80 2.85
N LEU A 48 -4.54 -9.94 3.52
CA LEU A 48 -3.40 -10.74 3.91
C LEU A 48 -3.39 -12.02 3.08
N LYS A 49 -2.33 -12.19 2.26
CA LYS A 49 -2.12 -13.41 1.50
C LYS A 49 -1.06 -14.27 2.20
N ALA A 50 -1.48 -15.44 2.68
CA ALA A 50 -0.60 -16.44 3.27
C ALA A 50 0.15 -17.26 2.19
N GLY A 51 1.16 -18.02 2.58
CA GLY A 51 1.94 -18.87 1.66
C GLY A 51 2.87 -18.06 0.74
N ARG A 52 3.61 -17.09 1.29
CA ARG A 52 4.51 -16.20 0.54
C ARG A 52 5.87 -16.84 0.23
N SER A 53 6.41 -17.61 1.17
CA SER A 53 7.65 -18.34 0.98
C SER A 53 7.40 -19.71 0.35
N ALA A 54 8.42 -20.34 -0.21
CA ALA A 54 8.31 -21.68 -0.76
C ALA A 54 7.79 -22.70 0.28
N ALA A 55 8.27 -22.61 1.53
CA ALA A 55 7.80 -23.45 2.62
C ALA A 55 6.33 -23.16 2.99
N GLY A 56 5.96 -21.88 3.07
CA GLY A 56 4.58 -21.47 3.33
C GLY A 56 3.63 -21.87 2.21
N ALA A 57 4.06 -21.79 0.95
CA ALA A 57 3.28 -22.24 -0.21
C ALA A 57 3.06 -23.76 -0.18
N SER A 58 4.08 -24.54 0.19
CA SER A 58 3.96 -25.98 0.36
C SER A 58 2.98 -26.35 1.49
N ALA A 59 3.04 -25.63 2.62
CA ALA A 59 2.09 -25.84 3.72
C ALA A 59 0.65 -25.49 3.31
N ALA A 60 0.44 -24.37 2.62
CA ALA A 60 -0.88 -23.97 2.12
C ALA A 60 -1.44 -24.99 1.11
N SER A 61 -0.61 -25.49 0.18
CA SER A 61 -0.98 -26.52 -0.79
C SER A 61 -1.43 -27.82 -0.11
N SER A 62 -0.74 -28.21 0.94
CA SER A 62 -1.09 -29.42 1.72
C SER A 62 -2.42 -29.25 2.47
N HIS A 63 -2.75 -28.02 2.88
CA HIS A 63 -3.95 -27.72 3.64
C HIS A 63 -5.20 -27.53 2.77
N THR A 64 -5.07 -26.91 1.62
CA THR A 64 -6.23 -26.52 0.77
C THR A 64 -6.28 -27.24 -0.58
N GLY A 65 -5.25 -28.02 -0.95
CA GLY A 65 -5.15 -28.69 -2.24
C GLY A 65 -5.00 -27.72 -3.43
N SER A 66 -4.82 -26.44 -3.17
CA SER A 66 -4.67 -25.42 -4.21
C SER A 66 -3.20 -25.13 -4.50
N LEU A 67 -2.84 -25.01 -5.80
CA LEU A 67 -1.52 -24.55 -6.21
C LEU A 67 -1.36 -23.08 -5.79
N ALA A 68 -0.40 -22.81 -4.90
CA ALA A 68 -0.06 -21.46 -4.52
C ALA A 68 0.65 -20.78 -5.71
N GLY A 69 0.01 -19.77 -6.29
CA GLY A 69 0.62 -18.91 -7.32
C GLY A 69 1.84 -18.15 -6.77
N ALA A 70 2.75 -17.73 -7.67
CA ALA A 70 3.92 -16.95 -7.29
C ALA A 70 3.52 -15.70 -6.52
N ASP A 71 4.13 -15.45 -5.37
CA ASP A 71 3.79 -14.32 -4.48
C ASP A 71 3.92 -12.96 -5.17
N LYS A 72 4.92 -12.82 -6.07
CA LYS A 72 5.09 -11.61 -6.89
C LYS A 72 3.90 -11.34 -7.82
N ALA A 73 3.29 -12.38 -8.39
CA ALA A 73 2.12 -12.23 -9.24
C ALA A 73 0.89 -11.82 -8.41
N ALA A 74 0.72 -12.41 -7.22
CA ALA A 74 -0.33 -11.99 -6.29
C ALA A 74 -0.16 -10.53 -5.84
N ASP A 75 1.06 -10.11 -5.52
CA ASP A 75 1.36 -8.72 -5.16
C ASP A 75 1.00 -7.74 -6.29
N ALA A 76 1.41 -8.06 -7.52
CA ALA A 76 1.08 -7.25 -8.70
C ALA A 76 -0.44 -7.15 -8.92
N LEU A 77 -1.16 -8.27 -8.79
CA LEU A 77 -2.61 -8.32 -8.93
C LEU A 77 -3.33 -7.46 -7.88
N LEU A 78 -2.94 -7.59 -6.60
CA LEU A 78 -3.51 -6.80 -5.50
C LEU A 78 -3.27 -5.31 -5.71
N LYS A 79 -2.03 -4.90 -6.06
CA LYS A 79 -1.69 -3.51 -6.37
C LYS A 79 -2.48 -2.96 -7.56
N GLN A 80 -2.60 -3.73 -8.64
CA GLN A 80 -3.37 -3.34 -9.83
C GLN A 80 -4.87 -3.25 -9.57
N SER A 81 -5.36 -3.90 -8.53
CA SER A 81 -6.76 -3.89 -8.13
C SER A 81 -7.07 -2.86 -7.03
N GLY A 82 -6.08 -2.10 -6.56
CA GLY A 82 -6.22 -1.13 -5.47
C GLY A 82 -6.44 -1.77 -4.11
N VAL A 83 -6.18 -3.07 -3.98
CA VAL A 83 -6.24 -3.77 -2.71
C VAL A 83 -5.01 -3.43 -1.89
N ILE A 84 -5.22 -3.06 -0.65
CA ILE A 84 -4.15 -2.80 0.31
C ILE A 84 -3.68 -4.14 0.86
N ARG A 85 -2.42 -4.48 0.58
CA ARG A 85 -1.82 -5.72 1.05
C ARG A 85 -1.10 -5.51 2.36
N GLU A 86 -1.41 -6.34 3.34
CA GLU A 86 -0.72 -6.41 4.63
C GLU A 86 0.05 -7.73 4.77
N PHE A 87 1.08 -7.71 5.63
CA PHE A 87 2.02 -8.83 5.74
C PHE A 87 1.93 -9.58 7.07
N SER A 88 1.18 -9.05 8.03
CA SER A 88 0.83 -9.70 9.29
C SER A 88 -0.64 -9.46 9.65
N LEU A 89 -1.20 -10.29 10.52
CA LEU A 89 -2.55 -10.06 11.07
C LEU A 89 -2.60 -8.79 11.90
N GLN A 90 -1.51 -8.47 12.61
CA GLN A 90 -1.42 -7.26 13.40
C GLN A 90 -1.55 -6.01 12.51
N ASP A 91 -0.83 -5.96 11.39
CA ASP A 91 -0.88 -4.84 10.45
C ASP A 91 -2.25 -4.75 9.79
N LEU A 92 -2.85 -5.90 9.41
CA LEU A 92 -4.20 -5.95 8.85
C LEU A 92 -5.22 -5.31 9.79
N PHE A 93 -5.19 -5.68 11.09
CA PHE A 93 -6.13 -5.12 12.07
C PHE A 93 -5.79 -3.68 12.47
N ASN A 94 -4.52 -3.30 12.52
CA ASN A 94 -4.10 -1.92 12.74
C ASN A 94 -4.59 -1.01 11.63
N THR A 95 -4.40 -1.42 10.38
CA THR A 95 -4.92 -0.71 9.19
C THR A 95 -6.44 -0.63 9.23
N ALA A 96 -7.13 -1.74 9.50
CA ALA A 96 -8.59 -1.77 9.61
C ALA A 96 -9.12 -0.80 10.67
N LYS A 97 -8.45 -0.71 11.82
CA LYS A 97 -8.79 0.24 12.89
C LYS A 97 -8.70 1.69 12.40
N VAL A 98 -7.65 2.03 11.63
CA VAL A 98 -7.51 3.39 11.07
C VAL A 98 -8.64 3.69 10.07
N PHE A 99 -8.95 2.77 9.16
CA PHE A 99 -10.06 2.94 8.21
C PHE A 99 -11.45 3.01 8.86
N SER A 100 -11.62 2.41 10.05
CA SER A 100 -12.89 2.47 10.80
C SER A 100 -13.12 3.84 11.44
N HIS A 101 -12.06 4.56 11.82
CA HIS A 101 -12.16 5.77 12.63
C HIS A 101 -11.74 7.05 11.89
N CYS A 102 -11.01 6.94 10.79
CA CYS A 102 -10.46 8.07 10.08
C CYS A 102 -11.10 8.26 8.69
N PRO A 103 -11.37 9.50 8.27
CA PRO A 103 -11.75 9.78 6.88
C PRO A 103 -10.54 9.60 5.95
N ILE A 104 -10.82 9.52 4.65
CA ILE A 104 -9.75 9.59 3.65
C ILE A 104 -9.18 11.03 3.63
N PRO A 105 -7.86 11.22 3.78
CA PRO A 105 -7.25 12.54 3.85
C PRO A 105 -7.37 13.31 2.53
N LYS A 106 -7.25 14.64 2.58
CA LYS A 106 -7.21 15.51 1.38
C LYS A 106 -5.84 15.49 0.69
N GLY A 107 -4.77 15.33 1.48
CA GLY A 107 -3.37 15.29 1.01
C GLY A 107 -2.54 14.28 1.81
N ASN A 108 -1.20 14.46 1.77
CA ASN A 108 -0.23 13.58 2.43
C ASN A 108 0.61 14.30 3.51
N ARG A 109 0.22 15.53 3.92
CA ARG A 109 0.97 16.35 4.86
C ARG A 109 0.54 16.01 6.30
N VAL A 110 1.49 15.55 7.10
CA VAL A 110 1.28 15.07 8.47
C VAL A 110 1.83 16.08 9.47
N ALA A 111 1.03 16.49 10.43
CA ALA A 111 1.51 17.18 11.61
C ALA A 111 1.64 16.22 12.80
N ILE A 112 2.66 16.41 13.62
CA ILE A 112 2.92 15.63 14.83
C ILE A 112 2.84 16.59 16.02
N VAL A 113 1.99 16.24 16.98
CA VAL A 113 1.86 16.94 18.28
C VAL A 113 2.32 15.96 19.35
N THR A 114 3.30 16.36 20.15
CA THR A 114 3.94 15.48 21.14
C THR A 114 4.27 16.22 22.44
N ASN A 115 4.37 15.48 23.54
CA ASN A 115 5.00 15.93 24.77
C ASN A 115 6.40 15.32 24.99
N SER A 116 6.96 14.64 23.96
CA SER A 116 8.24 13.97 24.07
C SER A 116 8.97 13.98 22.73
N GLY A 117 10.19 14.54 22.69
CA GLY A 117 10.98 14.71 21.46
C GLY A 117 11.37 13.40 20.81
N GLY A 118 11.81 12.39 21.56
CA GLY A 118 12.25 11.10 21.02
C GLY A 118 11.18 10.40 20.14
N PRO A 119 10.00 10.11 20.68
CA PRO A 119 8.90 9.55 19.89
C PRO A 119 8.48 10.44 18.71
N GLY A 120 8.57 11.77 18.85
CA GLY A 120 8.31 12.72 17.77
C GLY A 120 9.27 12.55 16.59
N ILE A 121 10.56 12.30 16.87
CA ILE A 121 11.58 12.02 15.84
C ILE A 121 11.27 10.69 15.14
N MET A 122 10.99 9.62 15.89
CA MET A 122 10.64 8.32 15.31
C MET A 122 9.39 8.40 14.42
N ALA A 123 8.38 9.16 14.84
CA ALA A 123 7.20 9.39 14.01
C ALA A 123 7.53 10.17 12.73
N THR A 124 8.46 11.14 12.79
CA THR A 124 8.92 11.89 11.62
C THR A 124 9.62 10.99 10.61
N ASP A 125 10.52 10.12 11.08
CA ASP A 125 11.22 9.16 10.23
C ASP A 125 10.21 8.22 9.54
N ALA A 126 9.24 7.69 10.28
CA ALA A 126 8.19 6.84 9.73
C ALA A 126 7.33 7.57 8.68
N VAL A 127 6.97 8.84 8.89
CA VAL A 127 6.24 9.66 7.91
C VAL A 127 7.03 9.75 6.60
N CYS A 128 8.33 10.03 6.67
CA CYS A 128 9.19 10.14 5.49
C CYS A 128 9.39 8.79 4.78
N GLU A 129 9.63 7.72 5.53
CA GLU A 129 9.80 6.36 4.99
C GLU A 129 8.58 5.88 4.20
N HIS A 130 7.38 6.27 4.64
CA HIS A 130 6.14 5.96 3.93
C HIS A 130 5.78 6.93 2.80
N GLY A 131 6.68 7.85 2.42
CA GLY A 131 6.49 8.79 1.32
C GLY A 131 5.41 9.85 1.59
N MET A 132 5.13 10.11 2.86
CA MET A 132 4.32 11.25 3.28
C MET A 132 5.21 12.46 3.59
N GLU A 133 4.62 13.61 3.79
CA GLU A 133 5.34 14.87 4.00
C GLU A 133 5.05 15.43 5.39
N MET A 134 6.09 15.96 6.04
CA MET A 134 5.88 16.74 7.25
C MET A 134 5.17 18.06 6.89
N ALA A 135 3.99 18.29 7.48
CA ALA A 135 3.20 19.49 7.21
C ALA A 135 4.01 20.76 7.55
N PRO A 136 4.21 21.68 6.61
CA PRO A 136 4.80 22.97 6.93
C PRO A 136 3.72 23.83 7.61
N LEU A 137 3.81 24.00 8.94
CA LEU A 137 2.89 24.89 9.64
C LEU A 137 3.10 26.33 9.17
N SER A 138 2.01 27.03 8.92
CA SER A 138 2.05 28.46 8.55
C SER A 138 2.46 29.33 9.75
N ASP A 139 2.71 30.62 9.52
CA ASP A 139 3.22 31.48 10.60
C ASP A 139 2.15 31.82 11.64
N GLN A 140 0.88 31.94 11.23
CA GLN A 140 -0.22 32.22 12.16
C GLN A 140 -0.39 31.11 13.23
N PRO A 141 -0.47 29.82 12.92
CA PRO A 141 -0.43 28.75 13.92
C PRO A 141 0.82 28.77 14.79
N LYS A 142 2.01 29.03 14.22
CA LYS A 142 3.24 29.11 15.02
C LYS A 142 3.20 30.25 16.05
N GLU A 143 2.69 31.42 15.67
CA GLU A 143 2.50 32.52 16.59
C GLU A 143 1.47 32.23 17.66
N ALA A 144 0.35 31.62 17.29
CA ALA A 144 -0.66 31.17 18.24
C ALA A 144 -0.08 30.16 19.25
N LEU A 145 0.68 29.16 18.79
CA LEU A 145 1.35 28.19 19.65
C LEU A 145 2.33 28.86 20.62
N ARG A 146 3.13 29.83 20.16
CA ARG A 146 4.07 30.57 21.03
C ARG A 146 3.39 31.38 22.11
N SER A 147 2.15 31.79 21.91
CA SER A 147 1.42 32.61 22.89
C SER A 147 1.07 31.87 24.17
N PHE A 148 1.00 30.54 24.14
CA PHE A 148 0.62 29.75 25.32
C PHE A 148 1.57 28.59 25.64
N LEU A 149 2.39 28.13 24.71
CA LEU A 149 3.38 27.10 24.98
C LEU A 149 4.63 27.68 25.65
N PRO A 150 5.32 26.93 26.52
CA PRO A 150 6.57 27.36 27.14
C PRO A 150 7.64 27.70 26.10
N ALA A 151 8.56 28.61 26.45
CA ALA A 151 9.67 28.99 25.58
C ALA A 151 10.55 27.82 25.11
N ALA A 152 10.63 26.76 25.91
CA ALA A 152 11.37 25.54 25.58
C ALA A 152 10.62 24.62 24.59
N ALA A 153 9.34 24.86 24.32
CA ALA A 153 8.55 24.07 23.37
C ALA A 153 8.95 24.38 21.92
N SER A 154 8.89 23.35 21.08
CA SER A 154 9.02 23.51 19.62
C SER A 154 7.65 23.83 19.01
N VAL A 155 7.55 24.92 18.31
CA VAL A 155 6.35 25.29 17.52
C VAL A 155 6.50 24.96 16.03
N LYS A 156 7.60 24.27 15.66
CA LYS A 156 7.77 23.66 14.34
C LYS A 156 7.11 22.29 14.35
N ASN A 157 6.94 21.71 13.18
CA ASN A 157 6.50 20.31 13.10
C ASN A 157 7.73 19.36 13.18
N PRO A 158 7.82 18.45 14.17
CA PRO A 158 6.88 18.20 15.29
C PRO A 158 6.69 19.38 16.24
N VAL A 159 5.43 19.59 16.68
CA VAL A 159 5.12 20.49 17.78
C VAL A 159 5.39 19.74 19.08
N ASP A 160 6.51 20.01 19.70
CA ASP A 160 6.88 19.42 20.99
C ASP A 160 6.52 20.37 22.14
N MET A 161 5.48 20.01 22.86
CA MET A 161 4.93 20.81 23.97
C MET A 161 5.72 20.64 25.27
N ILE A 162 6.77 19.83 25.27
CA ILE A 162 7.55 19.33 26.41
C ILE A 162 6.77 18.44 27.38
N ALA A 163 7.50 17.65 28.20
CA ALA A 163 6.92 16.61 29.07
C ALA A 163 5.88 17.11 30.06
N SER A 164 6.01 18.35 30.57
CA SER A 164 5.11 18.95 31.55
C SER A 164 3.85 19.59 30.96
N ALA A 165 3.55 19.37 29.69
CA ALA A 165 2.38 19.94 29.01
C ALA A 165 1.08 19.53 29.74
N PRO A 166 0.27 20.48 30.23
CA PRO A 166 -1.03 20.19 30.83
C PRO A 166 -2.06 19.83 29.74
N LEU A 167 -3.20 19.28 30.16
CA LEU A 167 -4.28 18.88 29.26
C LEU A 167 -4.73 20.00 28.31
N GLU A 168 -4.79 21.22 28.84
CA GLU A 168 -5.18 22.41 28.08
C GLU A 168 -4.24 22.72 26.88
N HIS A 169 -2.93 22.42 27.04
CA HIS A 169 -1.99 22.58 25.93
C HIS A 169 -2.28 21.58 24.81
N TYR A 170 -2.67 20.32 25.14
CA TYR A 170 -3.08 19.35 24.12
C TYR A 170 -4.29 19.85 23.32
N LYS A 171 -5.34 20.35 24.00
CA LYS A 171 -6.54 20.86 23.36
C LYS A 171 -6.21 22.03 22.42
N LYS A 172 -5.60 23.09 22.94
CA LYS A 172 -5.25 24.29 22.15
C LYS A 172 -4.29 24.00 21.00
N THR A 173 -3.29 23.16 21.23
CA THR A 173 -2.32 22.80 20.19
C THR A 173 -3.00 22.04 19.05
N LEU A 174 -3.85 21.06 19.37
CA LEU A 174 -4.58 20.30 18.36
C LEU A 174 -5.54 21.18 17.56
N GLU A 175 -6.31 22.05 18.23
CA GLU A 175 -7.20 23.00 17.57
C GLU A 175 -6.42 23.92 16.61
N THR A 176 -5.28 24.44 17.07
CA THR A 176 -4.42 25.33 16.28
C THR A 176 -3.83 24.62 15.05
N VAL A 177 -3.32 23.40 15.24
CA VAL A 177 -2.72 22.62 14.16
C VAL A 177 -3.76 22.14 13.14
N LEU A 178 -4.94 21.72 13.62
CA LEU A 178 -6.03 21.28 12.75
C LEU A 178 -6.69 22.41 11.96
N ALA A 179 -6.62 23.64 12.44
CA ALA A 179 -7.09 24.81 11.71
C ALA A 179 -6.19 25.20 10.53
N ASP A 180 -4.94 24.72 10.47
CA ASP A 180 -4.03 25.00 9.38
C ASP A 180 -4.39 24.18 8.13
N ASP A 181 -4.63 24.86 7.00
CA ASP A 181 -4.89 24.22 5.70
C ASP A 181 -3.66 23.49 5.15
N GLY A 182 -2.47 23.75 5.69
CA GLY A 182 -1.23 23.04 5.44
C GLY A 182 -1.21 21.61 6.02
N VAL A 183 -2.17 21.26 6.89
CA VAL A 183 -2.20 19.96 7.60
C VAL A 183 -3.34 19.11 7.07
N ASP A 184 -3.00 17.91 6.59
CA ASP A 184 -3.97 16.92 6.09
C ASP A 184 -4.29 15.83 7.09
N MET A 185 -3.34 15.48 7.98
CA MET A 185 -3.44 14.41 8.97
C MET A 185 -2.66 14.78 10.24
N VAL A 186 -3.05 14.24 11.38
CA VAL A 186 -2.39 14.53 12.66
C VAL A 186 -2.05 13.24 13.41
N VAL A 187 -0.82 13.18 13.93
CA VAL A 187 -0.37 12.18 14.91
C VAL A 187 -0.23 12.86 16.27
N VAL A 188 -0.95 12.37 17.27
CA VAL A 188 -0.88 12.87 18.64
C VAL A 188 -0.10 11.88 19.47
N ILE A 189 1.03 12.28 20.02
CA ILE A 189 1.87 11.43 20.84
C ILE A 189 1.78 11.85 22.29
N TYR A 190 1.50 10.89 23.16
CA TYR A 190 1.47 11.05 24.58
C TYR A 190 2.39 10.05 25.27
N LEU A 191 3.35 10.56 26.03
CA LEU A 191 4.16 9.81 26.98
C LEU A 191 3.73 10.20 28.40
N PRO A 192 3.39 9.24 29.28
CA PRO A 192 2.93 9.53 30.64
C PRO A 192 3.91 10.41 31.41
N PHE A 193 3.39 11.46 32.04
CA PHE A 193 4.11 12.36 32.93
C PHE A 193 3.32 12.59 34.19
N LEU A 194 4.00 12.97 35.29
CA LEU A 194 3.39 13.15 36.61
C LEU A 194 2.20 14.14 36.55
N GLY A 195 1.06 13.70 37.06
CA GLY A 195 -0.14 14.53 37.24
C GLY A 195 -1.13 14.55 36.06
N LEU A 196 -0.77 14.03 34.90
CA LEU A 196 -1.67 13.92 33.76
C LEU A 196 -2.05 12.45 33.49
N LYS A 197 -3.34 12.16 33.46
CA LYS A 197 -3.84 10.81 33.18
C LYS A 197 -3.98 10.60 31.65
N ASP A 198 -3.53 9.47 31.18
CA ASP A 198 -3.65 9.05 29.78
C ASP A 198 -5.08 9.09 29.25
N ILE A 199 -6.04 8.63 30.05
CA ILE A 199 -7.45 8.64 29.69
C ILE A 199 -8.02 10.05 29.48
N ASP A 200 -7.55 11.05 30.25
CA ASP A 200 -8.02 12.43 30.11
C ASP A 200 -7.49 13.05 28.81
N VAL A 201 -6.23 12.75 28.45
CA VAL A 201 -5.67 13.17 27.15
C VAL A 201 -6.40 12.47 26.00
N ALA A 202 -6.66 11.17 26.10
CA ALA A 202 -7.40 10.44 25.07
C ALA A 202 -8.81 11.01 24.86
N LYS A 203 -9.53 11.34 25.92
CA LYS A 203 -10.85 12.00 25.85
C LYS A 203 -10.75 13.36 25.15
N ALA A 204 -9.75 14.17 25.47
CA ALA A 204 -9.54 15.45 24.82
C ALA A 204 -9.27 15.29 23.32
N VAL A 205 -8.45 14.31 22.92
CA VAL A 205 -8.19 14.00 21.51
C VAL A 205 -9.48 13.56 20.80
N MET A 206 -10.31 12.75 21.43
CA MET A 206 -11.60 12.29 20.89
C MET A 206 -12.61 13.43 20.75
N GLU A 207 -12.66 14.38 21.71
CA GLU A 207 -13.49 15.59 21.62
C GLU A 207 -13.08 16.45 20.42
N ILE A 208 -11.78 16.71 20.27
CA ILE A 208 -11.24 17.47 19.13
C ILE A 208 -11.51 16.75 17.79
N ARG A 209 -11.35 15.42 17.75
CA ARG A 209 -11.67 14.64 16.56
C ARG A 209 -13.13 14.77 16.15
N ALA A 210 -14.04 14.80 17.10
CA ALA A 210 -15.47 14.99 16.82
C ALA A 210 -15.77 16.39 16.21
N ALA A 211 -15.02 17.41 16.63
CA ALA A 211 -15.13 18.77 16.08
C ALA A 211 -14.47 18.92 14.68
N HIS A 212 -13.51 18.06 14.34
CA HIS A 212 -12.78 18.05 13.07
C HIS A 212 -12.96 16.73 12.30
N PRO A 213 -14.16 16.40 11.82
CA PRO A 213 -14.48 15.10 11.24
C PRO A 213 -13.84 14.84 9.87
N ASP A 214 -13.27 15.83 9.23
CA ASP A 214 -12.70 15.76 7.89
C ASP A 214 -11.18 15.49 7.85
N LYS A 215 -10.48 15.58 9.00
CA LYS A 215 -9.04 15.32 9.11
C LYS A 215 -8.76 14.06 9.92
N PRO A 216 -7.99 13.09 9.39
CA PRO A 216 -7.54 11.93 10.17
C PRO A 216 -6.71 12.35 11.38
N ILE A 217 -7.04 11.79 12.54
CA ILE A 217 -6.26 11.92 13.77
C ILE A 217 -5.98 10.52 14.30
N VAL A 218 -4.74 10.22 14.60
CA VAL A 218 -4.32 8.98 15.25
C VAL A 218 -3.60 9.29 16.56
N GLY A 219 -3.83 8.51 17.59
CA GLY A 219 -3.18 8.63 18.89
C GLY A 219 -2.05 7.62 19.05
N VAL A 220 -0.91 8.05 19.57
CA VAL A 220 0.22 7.21 19.98
C VAL A 220 0.41 7.41 21.48
N PHE A 221 0.02 6.41 22.25
CA PHE A 221 0.02 6.48 23.71
C PHE A 221 0.97 5.42 24.25
N MET A 222 2.20 5.83 24.58
CA MET A 222 3.24 4.95 25.10
C MET A 222 3.02 4.70 26.60
N THR A 223 1.91 4.01 26.90
CA THR A 223 1.41 3.78 28.25
C THR A 223 1.13 2.29 28.51
N LYS A 224 0.52 1.96 29.63
CA LYS A 224 0.25 0.58 30.05
C LYS A 224 -0.87 -0.07 29.25
N ASN A 225 -0.86 -1.41 29.18
CA ASN A 225 -1.89 -2.18 28.46
C ASN A 225 -3.31 -1.98 29.02
N GLU A 226 -3.45 -1.67 30.33
CA GLU A 226 -4.72 -1.39 30.98
C GLU A 226 -5.45 -0.19 30.36
N PHE A 227 -4.71 0.79 29.84
CA PHE A 227 -5.28 1.91 29.08
C PHE A 227 -6.00 1.41 27.82
N PHE A 228 -5.35 0.55 27.02
CA PHE A 228 -5.96 0.00 25.80
C PHE A 228 -7.14 -0.92 26.10
N ALA A 229 -7.08 -1.70 27.18
CA ALA A 229 -8.20 -2.51 27.64
C ALA A 229 -9.41 -1.63 28.01
N HIS A 230 -9.18 -0.55 28.77
CA HIS A 230 -10.23 0.40 29.14
C HIS A 230 -10.84 1.12 27.92
N LEU A 231 -10.01 1.49 26.94
CA LEU A 231 -10.51 2.08 25.70
C LEU A 231 -11.41 1.12 24.91
N SER A 232 -11.13 -0.18 24.94
CA SER A 232 -11.97 -1.18 24.25
C SER A 232 -13.39 -1.29 24.80
N GLU A 233 -13.62 -0.86 26.03
CA GLU A 233 -14.92 -0.82 26.69
C GLU A 233 -15.68 0.50 26.43
N THR A 234 -15.04 1.45 25.73
CA THR A 234 -15.61 2.77 25.46
C THR A 234 -15.83 2.98 23.96
N GLN A 235 -16.75 3.89 23.64
CA GLN A 235 -16.98 4.27 22.25
C GLN A 235 -15.85 5.24 21.80
N VAL A 236 -14.86 4.72 21.04
CA VAL A 236 -13.75 5.51 20.52
C VAL A 236 -14.01 5.96 19.09
N ASN A 237 -13.58 7.19 18.76
CA ASN A 237 -13.60 7.75 17.41
C ASN A 237 -12.20 8.08 16.88
N VAL A 238 -11.16 7.70 17.63
CA VAL A 238 -9.74 7.86 17.28
C VAL A 238 -9.07 6.49 17.43
N PRO A 239 -8.27 6.04 16.46
CA PRO A 239 -7.47 4.84 16.61
C PRO A 239 -6.23 5.15 17.46
N PHE A 240 -6.05 4.43 18.56
CA PHE A 240 -4.90 4.56 19.46
C PHE A 240 -3.93 3.40 19.28
N PHE A 241 -2.64 3.71 19.30
CA PHE A 241 -1.53 2.78 19.14
C PHE A 241 -0.51 2.96 20.26
N MET A 242 0.28 1.94 20.53
CA MET A 242 1.37 2.03 21.48
C MET A 242 2.61 2.70 20.86
N PHE A 243 2.87 2.49 19.58
CA PHE A 243 4.05 2.99 18.88
C PHE A 243 3.69 3.78 17.62
N ALA A 244 4.55 4.74 17.29
CA ALA A 244 4.33 5.69 16.22
C ALA A 244 4.31 5.03 14.83
N GLU A 245 5.16 4.05 14.61
CA GLU A 245 5.31 3.37 13.33
C GLU A 245 3.99 2.74 12.86
N GLN A 246 3.28 2.07 13.77
CA GLN A 246 1.98 1.46 13.48
C GLN A 246 0.90 2.48 13.13
N ALA A 247 0.90 3.61 13.84
CA ALA A 247 -0.04 4.70 13.60
C ALA A 247 0.21 5.37 12.24
N VAL A 248 1.48 5.65 11.94
CA VAL A 248 1.91 6.29 10.70
C VAL A 248 1.69 5.36 9.51
N GLU A 249 1.97 4.07 9.64
CA GLU A 249 1.66 3.09 8.59
C GLU A 249 0.17 3.10 8.25
N GLY A 250 -0.72 3.12 9.24
CA GLY A 250 -2.16 3.22 9.01
C GLY A 250 -2.55 4.49 8.25
N LEU A 251 -1.94 5.66 8.56
CA LEU A 251 -2.13 6.89 7.79
C LEU A 251 -1.61 6.78 6.36
N ALA A 252 -0.48 6.09 6.16
CA ALA A 252 0.06 5.83 4.82
C ALA A 252 -0.91 4.99 3.97
N ARG A 253 -1.59 4.00 4.58
CA ARG A 253 -2.62 3.21 3.90
C ARG A 253 -3.86 4.06 3.53
N LEU A 254 -4.27 5.00 4.36
CA LEU A 254 -5.31 5.98 4.00
C LEU A 254 -4.88 6.84 2.80
N ASN A 255 -3.63 7.30 2.79
CA ASN A 255 -3.07 8.05 1.67
C ASN A 255 -2.99 7.20 0.40
N GLN A 256 -2.59 5.92 0.51
CA GLN A 256 -2.61 4.97 -0.60
C GLN A 256 -4.02 4.84 -1.19
N GLN A 257 -5.04 4.71 -0.35
CA GLN A 257 -6.45 4.66 -0.78
C GLN A 257 -6.90 5.96 -1.45
N ARG A 258 -6.48 7.11 -0.93
CA ARG A 258 -6.73 8.42 -1.55
C ARG A 258 -6.18 8.48 -2.97
N LEU A 259 -4.91 8.10 -3.15
CA LEU A 259 -4.25 8.07 -4.46
C LEU A 259 -4.94 7.10 -5.42
N TRP A 260 -5.33 5.91 -4.92
CA TRP A 260 -6.08 4.94 -5.71
C TRP A 260 -7.42 5.48 -6.19
N ARG A 261 -8.20 6.12 -5.33
CA ARG A 261 -9.49 6.72 -5.71
C ARG A 261 -9.36 7.82 -6.76
N LYS A 262 -8.26 8.58 -6.74
CA LYS A 262 -7.97 9.63 -7.73
C LYS A 262 -7.43 9.10 -9.05
N ARG A 263 -6.98 7.85 -9.09
CA ARG A 263 -6.48 7.25 -10.32
C ARG A 263 -7.60 7.10 -11.34
N THR A 264 -7.40 7.70 -12.51
CA THR A 264 -8.28 7.50 -13.66
C THR A 264 -7.97 6.16 -14.32
N ASP A 265 -9.01 5.42 -14.70
CA ASP A 265 -8.84 4.20 -15.46
C ASP A 265 -8.48 4.57 -16.89
N THR A 266 -7.20 4.42 -17.23
CA THR A 266 -6.75 4.56 -18.60
C THR A 266 -6.93 3.22 -19.29
N PRO A 267 -7.70 3.14 -20.39
CA PRO A 267 -7.81 1.89 -21.14
C PRO A 267 -6.43 1.43 -21.61
N ALA A 268 -6.18 0.14 -21.52
CA ALA A 268 -4.93 -0.42 -22.00
C ALA A 268 -4.76 -0.06 -23.49
N PRO A 269 -3.58 0.43 -23.90
CA PRO A 269 -3.34 0.73 -25.29
C PRO A 269 -3.50 -0.54 -26.11
N ARG A 270 -4.22 -0.43 -27.24
CA ARG A 270 -4.34 -1.52 -28.20
C ARG A 270 -3.31 -1.30 -29.29
N TYR A 271 -2.46 -2.28 -29.46
CA TYR A 271 -1.47 -2.28 -30.53
C TYR A 271 -2.01 -3.11 -31.71
N SER A 272 -1.72 -2.69 -32.92
CA SER A 272 -1.90 -3.54 -34.11
C SER A 272 -0.82 -4.61 -34.07
N VAL A 273 -1.22 -5.86 -33.92
CA VAL A 273 -0.30 -7.01 -33.85
C VAL A 273 -0.75 -8.08 -34.86
N ASP A 274 0.20 -8.80 -35.43
CA ASP A 274 -0.07 -9.92 -36.33
C ASP A 274 -0.34 -11.19 -35.50
N THR A 275 -1.58 -11.32 -35.01
CA THR A 275 -1.99 -12.48 -34.22
C THR A 275 -2.00 -13.77 -35.03
N GLU A 276 -2.22 -13.71 -36.35
CA GLU A 276 -2.23 -14.88 -37.25
C GLU A 276 -0.83 -15.49 -37.33
N ALA A 277 0.22 -14.66 -37.51
CA ALA A 277 1.61 -15.11 -37.49
C ALA A 277 1.98 -15.76 -36.14
N VAL A 278 1.55 -15.19 -35.04
CA VAL A 278 1.78 -15.76 -33.70
C VAL A 278 1.11 -17.12 -33.52
N GLU A 279 -0.17 -17.23 -33.94
CA GLU A 279 -0.89 -18.50 -33.87
C GLU A 279 -0.26 -19.58 -34.74
N ALA A 280 0.27 -19.22 -35.91
CA ALA A 280 0.95 -20.15 -36.81
C ALA A 280 2.21 -20.73 -36.13
N VAL A 281 3.02 -19.91 -35.46
CA VAL A 281 4.19 -20.37 -34.68
C VAL A 281 3.80 -21.32 -33.59
N PHE A 282 2.78 -20.99 -32.77
CA PHE A 282 2.34 -21.87 -31.69
C PHE A 282 1.73 -23.19 -32.20
N LYS A 283 0.96 -23.15 -33.30
CA LYS A 283 0.40 -24.35 -33.93
C LYS A 283 1.51 -25.28 -34.41
N GLN A 284 2.57 -24.72 -34.98
CA GLN A 284 3.71 -25.50 -35.44
C GLN A 284 4.47 -26.14 -34.29
N ALA A 285 4.74 -25.40 -33.20
CA ALA A 285 5.39 -25.95 -32.02
C ALA A 285 4.56 -27.07 -31.37
N ALA A 286 3.23 -26.90 -31.33
CA ALA A 286 2.31 -27.94 -30.80
C ALA A 286 2.29 -29.19 -31.72
N ALA A 287 2.31 -29.03 -33.06
CA ALA A 287 2.38 -30.15 -33.97
C ALA A 287 3.69 -30.94 -33.86
N ASP A 288 4.77 -30.25 -33.51
CA ASP A 288 6.08 -30.86 -33.20
C ASP A 288 6.15 -31.47 -31.77
N ASN A 289 5.04 -31.46 -31.00
CA ASN A 289 4.97 -31.88 -29.59
C ASN A 289 5.98 -31.14 -28.67
N ARG A 290 6.19 -29.85 -28.90
CA ARG A 290 7.11 -29.02 -28.15
C ARG A 290 6.35 -28.06 -27.21
N GLU A 291 6.84 -27.91 -25.99
CA GLU A 291 6.35 -26.94 -25.01
C GLU A 291 7.16 -25.63 -25.04
N GLN A 292 8.26 -25.61 -25.78
CA GLN A 292 9.16 -24.45 -25.90
C GLN A 292 9.34 -24.06 -27.36
N LEU A 293 9.44 -22.77 -27.59
CA LEU A 293 9.80 -22.20 -28.89
C LEU A 293 11.33 -22.17 -29.07
N THR A 294 11.79 -22.34 -30.26
CA THR A 294 13.19 -22.06 -30.63
C THR A 294 13.47 -20.55 -30.51
N THR A 295 14.75 -20.17 -30.55
CA THR A 295 15.14 -18.75 -30.56
C THR A 295 14.53 -18.01 -31.75
N GLY A 296 14.58 -18.58 -32.93
CA GLY A 296 14.01 -17.99 -34.16
C GLY A 296 12.49 -17.82 -34.07
N GLU A 297 11.77 -18.84 -33.59
CA GLU A 297 10.31 -18.78 -33.37
C GLU A 297 9.95 -17.71 -32.34
N SER A 298 10.73 -17.59 -31.26
CA SER A 298 10.53 -16.55 -30.25
C SER A 298 10.72 -15.15 -30.85
N LEU A 299 11.73 -14.95 -31.69
CA LEU A 299 11.96 -13.67 -32.36
C LEU A 299 10.84 -13.35 -33.38
N GLN A 300 10.30 -14.35 -34.06
CA GLN A 300 9.13 -14.18 -34.95
C GLN A 300 7.90 -13.70 -34.15
N VAL A 301 7.62 -14.33 -33.00
CA VAL A 301 6.53 -13.89 -32.11
C VAL A 301 6.74 -12.45 -31.65
N LEU A 302 7.94 -12.11 -31.19
CA LEU A 302 8.25 -10.73 -30.73
C LEU A 302 8.06 -9.72 -31.88
N THR A 303 8.52 -10.06 -33.09
CA THR A 303 8.36 -9.20 -34.27
C THR A 303 6.90 -9.01 -34.65
N ALA A 304 6.09 -10.08 -34.59
CA ALA A 304 4.65 -10.02 -34.84
C ALA A 304 3.91 -9.11 -33.84
N TYR A 305 4.43 -9.00 -32.60
CA TYR A 305 3.96 -8.03 -31.62
C TYR A 305 4.54 -6.63 -31.77
N GLY A 306 5.33 -6.36 -32.83
CA GLY A 306 5.94 -5.05 -33.09
C GLY A 306 7.11 -4.73 -32.16
N ILE A 307 7.62 -5.72 -31.42
CA ILE A 307 8.79 -5.56 -30.55
C ILE A 307 10.05 -5.60 -31.43
N ARG A 308 10.88 -4.57 -31.33
CA ARG A 308 12.13 -4.50 -32.07
C ARG A 308 13.09 -5.58 -31.56
N VAL A 309 13.51 -6.46 -32.47
CA VAL A 309 14.49 -7.52 -32.24
C VAL A 309 15.78 -7.25 -33.02
N CYS A 310 16.86 -7.93 -32.63
CA CYS A 310 18.09 -7.94 -33.42
C CYS A 310 17.84 -8.62 -34.77
N ARG A 311 18.62 -8.25 -35.79
CA ARG A 311 18.66 -9.03 -37.06
C ARG A 311 19.15 -10.43 -36.73
N ASP A 312 18.47 -11.42 -37.23
CA ASP A 312 18.77 -12.83 -37.02
C ASP A 312 18.59 -13.64 -38.28
N GLY A 313 18.97 -14.88 -38.23
CA GLY A 313 18.73 -15.87 -39.26
C GLY A 313 19.32 -17.21 -38.86
N GLU A 314 18.91 -18.25 -39.57
CA GLU A 314 19.37 -19.63 -39.39
C GLU A 314 20.37 -20.02 -40.48
N ALA A 315 21.45 -20.68 -40.08
CA ALA A 315 22.46 -21.24 -40.95
C ALA A 315 22.63 -22.73 -40.63
N LYS A 316 22.76 -23.54 -41.69
CA LYS A 316 22.89 -25.00 -41.55
C LYS A 316 24.34 -25.47 -41.50
N ASP A 317 25.25 -24.65 -42.01
CA ASP A 317 26.67 -24.91 -42.02
C ASP A 317 27.50 -23.63 -41.85
N ALA A 318 28.82 -23.78 -41.87
CA ALA A 318 29.75 -22.68 -41.62
C ALA A 318 29.73 -21.62 -42.73
N ASP A 319 29.54 -22.03 -44.00
CA ASP A 319 29.56 -21.11 -45.11
C ASP A 319 28.28 -20.24 -45.11
N GLU A 320 27.12 -20.85 -44.85
CA GLU A 320 25.88 -20.11 -44.68
C GLU A 320 25.97 -19.16 -43.45
N ALA A 321 26.62 -19.57 -42.36
CA ALA A 321 26.79 -18.74 -41.17
C ALA A 321 27.65 -17.50 -41.46
N VAL A 322 28.73 -17.65 -42.25
CA VAL A 322 29.59 -16.52 -42.67
C VAL A 322 28.79 -15.57 -43.56
N ALA A 323 28.10 -16.09 -44.58
CA ALA A 323 27.32 -15.27 -45.50
C ALA A 323 26.20 -14.49 -44.78
N LEU A 324 25.56 -15.12 -43.78
CA LEU A 324 24.55 -14.49 -42.95
C LEU A 324 25.16 -13.42 -42.04
N ALA A 325 26.32 -13.67 -41.44
CA ALA A 325 27.02 -12.72 -40.62
C ALA A 325 27.45 -11.46 -41.38
N ASP A 326 27.94 -11.63 -42.59
CA ASP A 326 28.28 -10.53 -43.48
C ASP A 326 27.04 -9.67 -43.87
N LYS A 327 25.89 -10.31 -44.05
CA LYS A 327 24.62 -9.64 -44.33
C LYS A 327 24.07 -8.89 -43.11
N ILE A 328 24.21 -9.44 -41.90
CA ILE A 328 23.74 -8.84 -40.64
C ILE A 328 24.65 -7.67 -40.25
N GLY A 329 25.96 -7.84 -40.40
CA GLY A 329 27.03 -6.93 -39.97
C GLY A 329 27.59 -7.33 -38.59
N TYR A 330 28.94 -7.25 -38.50
CA TYR A 330 29.66 -7.57 -37.26
C TYR A 330 29.56 -6.46 -36.20
N PRO A 331 29.61 -6.82 -34.89
CA PRO A 331 29.78 -8.16 -34.33
C PRO A 331 28.49 -8.99 -34.35
N VAL A 332 28.58 -10.31 -34.52
CA VAL A 332 27.48 -11.27 -34.47
C VAL A 332 27.67 -12.27 -33.33
N VAL A 333 26.58 -12.80 -32.80
CA VAL A 333 26.56 -13.91 -31.86
C VAL A 333 25.94 -15.13 -32.51
N MET A 334 26.65 -16.26 -32.46
CA MET A 334 26.10 -17.54 -32.92
C MET A 334 25.60 -18.35 -31.74
N LYS A 335 24.44 -18.96 -31.90
CA LYS A 335 23.83 -19.85 -30.90
C LYS A 335 23.35 -21.11 -31.57
N LEU A 336 23.45 -22.23 -30.82
CA LEU A 336 22.84 -23.46 -31.28
C LEU A 336 21.32 -23.29 -31.34
N ASN A 337 20.72 -23.58 -32.49
CA ASN A 337 19.27 -23.67 -32.68
C ASN A 337 18.85 -25.12 -32.76
N SER A 338 18.16 -25.63 -31.76
CA SER A 338 17.75 -27.02 -31.69
C SER A 338 16.31 -27.11 -31.19
N LYS A 339 15.52 -27.98 -31.86
CA LYS A 339 14.17 -28.34 -31.44
C LYS A 339 14.16 -29.36 -30.28
N LYS A 340 15.32 -29.85 -29.85
CA LYS A 340 15.46 -30.92 -28.84
C LYS A 340 16.13 -30.48 -27.56
N ILE A 341 16.65 -29.27 -27.51
CA ILE A 341 17.37 -28.72 -26.35
C ILE A 341 16.64 -27.45 -25.88
#